data_607ff480f61b6f50581b95d84dc5706f
#
_entry.id   607ff480f61b6f50581b95d84dc5706f
#
_cell.length_a   1.000
_cell.length_b   1.000
_cell.length_c   1.000
_cell.angle_alpha   90.00
_cell.angle_beta   90.00
_cell.angle_gamma   90.00
#
_symmetry.space_group_name_H-M   'P 1'
#
loop_
_entity.id
_entity.type
_entity.pdbx_description
1 polymer ?
#
loop_
_entity_poly.entity_id
_entity_poly.type
_entity_poly.pdbx_seq_one_letter_code
_entity_poly.pdbx_strand_id
1 'polypeptide(L)'
;MSGASLEDYIAIVGAYELIHGYLPSSVVLGIDPWIFNKYSGQNRWKSLSKYYNYEIEKIDNKKQNSTATIVNTAKWKQLINYDYTVSNIKFFKNLLKNDGQAFYVTDTIDIDDSIKESDGSIHYPYKTRFIKDDEVRKNAIAYSKKPVYSLERFNKLENVKLFENFIKYLESRNTKVIFFLPPYNPITYDLLTKQSEYKIINKVERYLNKLANEHNISIKGSYNPHNYSFENKDFSDGMHGHGSVAKKIFE
;
A
#
# COMPACT_ATOMS: atom_id res chain seq x y z
N MET A 1 1.34 -4.05 1.33
CA MET A 1 2.55 -3.24 1.00
C MET A 1 2.21 -1.79 1.25
N SER A 2 2.92 -1.10 2.12
CA SER A 2 2.66 0.31 2.43
C SER A 2 2.90 1.20 1.20
N GLY A 3 1.95 2.07 0.86
CA GLY A 3 2.05 2.99 -0.26
C GLY A 3 2.17 2.32 -1.62
N ALA A 4 1.52 1.18 -1.83
CA ALA A 4 1.54 0.48 -3.11
C ALA A 4 0.86 1.30 -4.21
N SER A 5 1.37 1.19 -5.43
CA SER A 5 0.71 1.62 -6.66
C SER A 5 -0.07 0.46 -7.28
N LEU A 6 -0.88 0.75 -8.30
CA LEU A 6 -1.54 -0.29 -9.07
C LEU A 6 -0.55 -1.25 -9.72
N GLU A 7 0.56 -0.72 -10.21
CA GLU A 7 1.64 -1.48 -10.83
C GLU A 7 2.33 -2.41 -9.83
N ASP A 8 2.41 -2.02 -8.55
CA ASP A 8 2.92 -2.90 -7.48
C ASP A 8 2.01 -4.12 -7.28
N TYR A 9 0.69 -3.94 -7.30
CA TYR A 9 -0.27 -5.06 -7.19
C TYR A 9 -0.13 -6.01 -8.37
N ILE A 10 -0.07 -5.48 -9.59
CA ILE A 10 0.12 -6.28 -10.81
C ILE A 10 1.44 -7.06 -10.73
N ALA A 11 2.51 -6.42 -10.30
CA ALA A 11 3.82 -7.05 -10.17
C ALA A 11 3.84 -8.18 -9.11
N ILE A 12 3.15 -8.00 -7.98
CA ILE A 12 3.05 -9.01 -6.92
C ILE A 12 2.25 -10.21 -7.39
N VAL A 13 1.12 -9.99 -8.06
CA VAL A 13 0.29 -11.06 -8.63
C VAL A 13 1.09 -11.82 -9.70
N GLY A 14 1.81 -11.11 -10.58
CA GLY A 14 2.67 -11.73 -11.58
C GLY A 14 3.84 -12.51 -10.96
N ALA A 15 4.39 -12.04 -9.84
CA ALA A 15 5.41 -12.79 -9.10
C ALA A 15 4.83 -14.10 -8.54
N TYR A 16 3.64 -14.02 -7.93
CA TYR A 16 2.97 -15.20 -7.39
C TYR A 16 2.68 -16.23 -8.49
N GLU A 17 2.07 -15.80 -9.59
CA GLU A 17 1.74 -16.70 -10.70
C GLU A 17 2.99 -17.31 -11.33
N LEU A 18 4.05 -16.53 -11.55
CA LEU A 18 5.28 -17.04 -12.13
C LEU A 18 5.99 -18.07 -11.23
N ILE A 19 5.88 -17.92 -9.91
CA ILE A 19 6.52 -18.82 -8.94
C ILE A 19 5.70 -20.11 -8.78
N HIS A 20 4.37 -20.00 -8.71
CA HIS A 20 3.48 -21.12 -8.37
C HIS A 20 2.82 -21.78 -9.59
N GLY A 21 2.81 -21.12 -10.75
CA GLY A 21 2.13 -21.60 -11.96
C GLY A 21 0.62 -21.37 -11.98
N TYR A 22 0.05 -20.76 -10.95
CA TYR A 22 -1.37 -20.43 -10.82
C TYR A 22 -1.57 -19.16 -10.00
N LEU A 23 -2.77 -18.56 -10.10
CA LEU A 23 -3.17 -17.43 -9.25
C LEU A 23 -3.75 -17.93 -7.91
N PRO A 24 -3.68 -17.14 -6.83
CA PRO A 24 -4.31 -17.51 -5.57
C PRO A 24 -5.84 -17.60 -5.73
N SER A 25 -6.49 -18.43 -4.92
CA SER A 25 -7.96 -18.58 -4.92
C SER A 25 -8.68 -17.29 -4.50
N SER A 26 -8.00 -16.44 -3.72
CA SER A 26 -8.53 -15.12 -3.32
C SER A 26 -7.43 -14.12 -3.09
N VAL A 27 -7.73 -12.84 -3.33
CA VAL A 27 -6.87 -11.70 -3.02
C VAL A 27 -7.66 -10.63 -2.27
N VAL A 28 -7.02 -10.04 -1.26
CA VAL A 28 -7.50 -8.83 -0.59
C VAL A 28 -6.65 -7.68 -1.09
N LEU A 29 -7.27 -6.76 -1.83
CA LEU A 29 -6.62 -5.55 -2.31
C LEU A 29 -6.86 -4.41 -1.31
N GLY A 30 -5.83 -4.04 -0.57
CA GLY A 30 -5.86 -2.86 0.30
C GLY A 30 -5.72 -1.60 -0.55
N ILE A 31 -6.82 -0.95 -0.87
CA ILE A 31 -6.89 0.13 -1.84
C ILE A 31 -6.85 1.48 -1.13
N ASP A 32 -5.75 2.19 -1.29
CA ASP A 32 -5.63 3.58 -0.87
C ASP A 32 -5.99 4.53 -2.01
N PRO A 33 -6.50 5.76 -1.73
CA PRO A 33 -6.93 6.68 -2.78
C PRO A 33 -5.86 6.99 -3.83
N TRP A 34 -4.60 7.07 -3.43
CA TRP A 34 -3.48 7.46 -4.30
C TRP A 34 -3.11 6.45 -5.39
N ILE A 35 -3.65 5.22 -5.40
CA ILE A 35 -3.39 4.29 -6.50
C ILE A 35 -3.89 4.84 -7.84
N PHE A 36 -4.87 5.74 -7.80
CA PHE A 36 -5.41 6.44 -8.96
C PHE A 36 -4.76 7.80 -9.20
N ASN A 37 -3.71 8.17 -8.44
CA ASN A 37 -3.01 9.44 -8.54
C ASN A 37 -1.70 9.30 -9.30
N LYS A 38 -1.63 9.79 -10.53
CA LYS A 38 -0.40 9.77 -11.34
C LYS A 38 0.77 10.54 -10.72
N TYR A 39 0.49 11.42 -9.77
CA TYR A 39 1.50 12.22 -9.08
C TYR A 39 1.97 11.58 -7.76
N SER A 40 1.50 10.37 -7.44
CA SER A 40 1.86 9.68 -6.19
C SER A 40 3.35 9.43 -6.03
N GLY A 41 4.12 9.44 -7.12
CA GLY A 41 5.55 9.19 -7.11
C GLY A 41 5.93 7.73 -6.82
N GLN A 42 4.95 6.83 -6.73
CA GLN A 42 5.22 5.42 -6.45
C GLN A 42 5.85 4.72 -7.66
N ASN A 43 6.98 4.09 -7.44
CA ASN A 43 7.74 3.46 -8.52
C ASN A 43 8.47 2.17 -8.07
N ARG A 44 8.09 1.58 -6.93
CA ARG A 44 8.72 0.38 -6.36
C ARG A 44 8.60 -0.83 -7.27
N TRP A 45 7.49 -0.95 -8.01
CA TRP A 45 7.27 -1.98 -9.01
C TRP A 45 8.41 -2.10 -10.02
N LYS A 46 9.20 -1.02 -10.24
CA LYS A 46 10.36 -1.06 -11.14
C LYS A 46 11.41 -2.08 -10.71
N SER A 47 11.54 -2.35 -9.41
CA SER A 47 12.39 -3.42 -8.90
C SER A 47 11.82 -4.82 -9.20
N LEU A 48 10.51 -4.90 -9.44
CA LEU A 48 9.75 -6.09 -9.79
C LEU A 48 9.32 -6.09 -11.27
N SER A 49 9.98 -5.29 -12.11
CA SER A 49 9.59 -5.07 -13.51
C SER A 49 9.46 -6.34 -14.34
N LYS A 50 10.25 -7.38 -14.06
CA LYS A 50 10.12 -8.70 -14.69
C LYS A 50 8.72 -9.28 -14.49
N TYR A 51 8.22 -9.22 -13.27
CA TYR A 51 6.92 -9.76 -12.90
C TYR A 51 5.78 -8.88 -13.38
N TYR A 52 5.97 -7.56 -13.31
CA TYR A 52 5.02 -6.61 -13.89
C TYR A 52 4.84 -6.83 -15.39
N ASN A 53 5.94 -6.94 -16.15
CA ASN A 53 5.89 -7.15 -17.59
C ASN A 53 5.23 -8.48 -17.96
N TYR A 54 5.53 -9.54 -17.21
CA TYR A 54 4.91 -10.84 -17.39
C TYR A 54 3.38 -10.79 -17.23
N GLU A 55 2.90 -10.02 -16.26
CA GLU A 55 1.48 -9.97 -15.92
C GLU A 55 0.70 -8.96 -16.78
N ILE A 56 1.28 -7.80 -17.06
CA ILE A 56 0.61 -6.74 -17.80
C ILE A 56 0.30 -7.15 -19.25
N GLU A 57 1.12 -7.99 -19.87
CA GLU A 57 0.87 -8.53 -21.21
C GLU A 57 -0.42 -9.36 -21.25
N LYS A 58 -0.77 -10.06 -20.17
CA LYS A 58 -2.00 -10.84 -20.06
C LYS A 58 -3.22 -9.96 -19.79
N ILE A 59 -3.05 -8.88 -19.00
CA ILE A 59 -4.10 -7.97 -18.58
C ILE A 59 -4.53 -7.06 -19.74
N ASP A 60 -3.59 -6.51 -20.50
CA ASP A 60 -3.88 -5.45 -21.48
C ASP A 60 -3.93 -5.96 -22.92
N ASN A 61 -3.70 -7.27 -23.18
CA ASN A 61 -3.65 -7.91 -24.49
C ASN A 61 -2.84 -7.14 -25.55
N LYS A 62 -2.05 -6.16 -25.14
CA LYS A 62 -1.16 -5.39 -25.99
C LYS A 62 0.24 -5.94 -25.82
N LYS A 63 0.80 -6.51 -26.88
CA LYS A 63 2.26 -6.70 -26.98
C LYS A 63 2.90 -5.32 -26.82
N GLN A 64 3.26 -4.94 -25.60
CA GLN A 64 4.18 -3.83 -25.42
C GLN A 64 5.51 -4.27 -26.01
N ASN A 65 5.94 -3.58 -27.07
CA ASN A 65 7.31 -3.71 -27.56
C ASN A 65 8.22 -3.48 -26.34
N SER A 66 8.84 -4.56 -25.91
CA SER A 66 9.58 -4.67 -24.66
C SER A 66 10.58 -3.51 -24.51
N THR A 67 10.34 -2.68 -23.54
CA THR A 67 11.30 -1.71 -23.00
C THR A 67 12.39 -2.44 -22.19
N ALA A 68 12.88 -3.57 -22.67
CA ALA A 68 13.97 -4.32 -22.04
C ALA A 68 15.24 -3.46 -21.87
N THR A 69 15.40 -2.41 -22.67
CA THR A 69 16.56 -1.52 -22.61
C THR A 69 16.49 -0.51 -21.45
N ILE A 70 15.30 -0.19 -20.93
CA ILE A 70 15.12 0.80 -19.83
C ILE A 70 15.52 0.20 -18.47
N VAL A 71 15.46 -1.12 -18.32
CA VAL A 71 15.74 -1.81 -17.05
C VAL A 71 17.20 -1.69 -16.62
N ASN A 72 18.15 -1.68 -17.55
CA ASN A 72 19.57 -1.64 -17.21
C ASN A 72 20.02 -0.27 -16.70
N THR A 73 19.57 0.81 -17.30
CA THR A 73 19.93 2.17 -16.84
C THR A 73 19.21 2.57 -15.55
N ALA A 74 18.00 2.06 -15.30
CA ALA A 74 17.27 2.31 -14.06
C ALA A 74 17.91 1.61 -12.85
N LYS A 75 18.46 0.42 -13.01
CA LYS A 75 19.21 -0.29 -11.94
C LYS A 75 20.45 0.48 -11.49
N TRP A 76 21.22 1.02 -12.43
CA TRP A 76 22.39 1.84 -12.10
C TRP A 76 22.02 3.16 -11.42
N LYS A 77 20.91 3.81 -11.84
CA LYS A 77 20.38 5.02 -11.18
C LYS A 77 19.85 4.74 -9.77
N GLN A 78 19.32 3.55 -9.50
CA GLN A 78 18.90 3.15 -8.15
C GLN A 78 20.10 2.98 -7.21
N LEU A 79 21.24 2.45 -7.70
CA LEU A 79 22.46 2.31 -6.90
C LEU A 79 23.07 3.65 -6.48
N ILE A 80 22.81 4.72 -7.22
CA ILE A 80 23.34 6.09 -6.98
C ILE A 80 22.28 6.99 -6.30
N ASN A 81 21.12 6.45 -5.93
CA ASN A 81 20.09 7.21 -5.22
C ASN A 81 20.54 7.52 -3.78
N TYR A 82 20.45 8.80 -3.38
CA TYR A 82 20.85 9.29 -2.07
C TYR A 82 20.20 8.48 -0.93
N ASP A 83 18.90 8.20 -1.00
CA ASP A 83 18.18 7.45 0.04
C ASP A 83 18.68 5.99 0.14
N TYR A 84 19.04 5.39 -1.01
CA TYR A 84 19.60 4.05 -1.04
C TYR A 84 21.01 4.03 -0.44
N THR A 85 21.80 5.05 -0.76
CA THR A 85 23.17 5.20 -0.21
C THR A 85 23.14 5.43 1.29
N VAL A 86 22.26 6.31 1.79
CA VAL A 86 22.08 6.55 3.23
C VAL A 86 21.56 5.31 3.96
N SER A 87 20.64 4.58 3.35
CA SER A 87 20.12 3.32 3.91
C SER A 87 21.20 2.25 3.98
N ASN A 88 22.03 2.13 2.95
CA ASN A 88 23.17 1.21 2.93
C ASN A 88 24.22 1.59 3.99
N ILE A 89 24.53 2.88 4.15
CA ILE A 89 25.47 3.34 5.20
C ILE A 89 24.90 3.01 6.59
N LYS A 90 23.63 3.22 6.83
CA LYS A 90 22.97 2.83 8.10
C LYS A 90 23.03 1.31 8.31
N PHE A 91 22.76 0.54 7.27
CA PHE A 91 22.86 -0.92 7.30
C PHE A 91 24.29 -1.38 7.66
N PHE A 92 25.32 -0.85 6.98
CA PHE A 92 26.71 -1.17 7.30
C PHE A 92 27.10 -0.75 8.73
N LYS A 93 26.63 0.40 9.22
CA LYS A 93 26.87 0.80 10.62
C LYS A 93 26.21 -0.17 11.61
N ASN A 94 25.01 -0.66 11.32
CA ASN A 94 24.33 -1.65 12.14
C ASN A 94 25.04 -3.01 12.07
N LEU A 95 25.50 -3.41 10.89
CA LEU A 95 26.26 -4.63 10.70
C LEU A 95 27.54 -4.63 11.55
N LEU A 96 28.27 -3.50 11.57
CA LEU A 96 29.48 -3.34 12.37
C LEU A 96 29.21 -3.31 13.88
N LYS A 97 28.03 -2.79 14.30
CA LYS A 97 27.62 -2.77 15.71
C LYS A 97 27.18 -4.14 16.22
N ASN A 98 26.69 -5.01 15.36
CA ASN A 98 26.09 -6.30 15.67
C ASN A 98 27.01 -7.47 15.25
N ASP A 99 28.32 -7.32 15.38
CA ASP A 99 29.32 -8.36 15.07
C ASP A 99 29.10 -9.03 13.69
N GLY A 100 28.71 -8.24 12.68
CA GLY A 100 28.48 -8.73 11.32
C GLY A 100 27.12 -9.36 11.09
N GLN A 101 26.20 -9.36 12.07
CA GLN A 101 24.84 -9.88 11.86
C GLN A 101 23.94 -8.81 11.25
N ALA A 102 23.45 -9.09 10.03
CA ALA A 102 22.47 -8.24 9.33
C ALA A 102 21.07 -8.35 9.90
N PHE A 103 20.76 -9.48 10.53
CA PHE A 103 19.46 -9.82 11.11
C PHE A 103 19.69 -10.55 12.42
N TYR A 104 18.78 -10.38 13.34
CA TYR A 104 18.67 -11.25 14.50
C TYR A 104 17.28 -11.87 14.55
N VAL A 105 17.19 -13.06 15.11
CA VAL A 105 15.93 -13.74 15.34
C VAL A 105 15.56 -13.50 16.79
N THR A 106 14.30 -13.19 17.04
CA THR A 106 13.77 -12.98 18.39
C THR A 106 12.45 -13.74 18.55
N ASP A 107 12.20 -14.20 19.74
CA ASP A 107 10.96 -14.87 20.17
C ASP A 107 9.97 -13.90 20.84
N THR A 108 10.33 -12.63 20.94
CA THR A 108 9.46 -11.58 21.48
C THR A 108 9.19 -10.48 20.47
N ILE A 109 7.94 -10.00 20.48
CA ILE A 109 7.52 -8.85 19.69
C ILE A 109 7.62 -7.52 20.45
N ASP A 110 7.97 -7.56 21.73
CA ASP A 110 7.98 -6.40 22.60
C ASP A 110 9.33 -5.69 22.62
N ILE A 111 9.84 -5.41 21.43
CA ILE A 111 11.07 -4.66 21.19
C ILE A 111 10.80 -3.42 20.32
N ASP A 112 11.75 -2.50 20.31
CA ASP A 112 11.65 -1.22 19.60
C ASP A 112 12.17 -1.30 18.15
N ASP A 113 12.07 -2.50 17.56
CA ASP A 113 12.37 -2.78 16.16
C ASP A 113 11.17 -3.38 15.44
N SER A 114 11.17 -3.28 14.10
CA SER A 114 10.14 -3.93 13.27
C SER A 114 10.48 -5.40 13.08
N ILE A 115 9.57 -6.28 13.46
CA ILE A 115 9.72 -7.74 13.32
C ILE A 115 8.91 -8.20 12.14
N LYS A 116 9.52 -9.01 11.28
CA LYS A 116 8.85 -9.67 10.16
C LYS A 116 8.60 -11.13 10.51
N GLU A 117 7.36 -11.55 10.35
CA GLU A 117 6.97 -12.95 10.49
C GLU A 117 7.20 -13.74 9.20
N SER A 118 7.16 -15.05 9.32
CA SER A 118 7.36 -15.98 8.18
C SER A 118 6.27 -15.87 7.11
N ASP A 119 5.08 -15.40 7.47
CA ASP A 119 3.94 -15.15 6.56
C ASP A 119 4.03 -13.78 5.86
N GLY A 120 5.06 -12.99 6.18
CA GLY A 120 5.28 -11.64 5.65
C GLY A 120 4.57 -10.53 6.43
N SER A 121 3.86 -10.85 7.51
CA SER A 121 3.31 -9.85 8.41
C SER A 121 4.42 -9.08 9.15
N ILE A 122 4.10 -7.89 9.64
CA ILE A 122 5.05 -7.01 10.30
C ILE A 122 4.46 -6.53 11.62
N HIS A 123 5.20 -6.80 12.71
CA HIS A 123 4.97 -6.11 13.98
C HIS A 123 5.77 -4.81 13.99
N TYR A 124 5.08 -3.70 14.18
CA TYR A 124 5.72 -2.40 14.35
C TYR A 124 6.44 -2.31 15.69
N PRO A 125 7.46 -1.44 15.84
CA PRO A 125 8.16 -1.22 17.09
C PRO A 125 7.21 -1.00 18.27
N TYR A 126 7.60 -1.45 19.46
CA TYR A 126 6.82 -1.33 20.69
C TYR A 126 6.27 0.08 20.90
N LYS A 127 7.12 1.10 20.78
CA LYS A 127 6.72 2.51 20.92
C LYS A 127 5.65 2.94 19.91
N THR A 128 5.66 2.39 18.71
CA THR A 128 4.65 2.68 17.69
C THR A 128 3.31 2.00 18.02
N ARG A 129 3.37 0.77 18.55
CA ARG A 129 2.16 0.01 18.92
C ARG A 129 1.48 0.56 20.17
N PHE A 130 2.25 1.18 21.07
CA PHE A 130 1.77 1.73 22.36
C PHE A 130 1.97 3.24 22.43
N ILE A 131 1.86 3.92 21.31
CA ILE A 131 1.95 5.38 21.23
C ILE A 131 0.81 6.03 22.04
N LYS A 132 1.10 7.16 22.69
CA LYS A 132 0.12 7.90 23.48
C LYS A 132 -0.88 8.62 22.59
N ASP A 133 -2.14 8.72 23.03
CA ASP A 133 -3.23 9.35 22.28
C ASP A 133 -2.92 10.81 21.88
N ASP A 134 -2.30 11.59 22.75
CA ASP A 134 -1.89 12.96 22.45
C ASP A 134 -0.87 13.05 21.30
N GLU A 135 0.02 12.05 21.21
CA GLU A 135 1.01 11.98 20.14
C GLU A 135 0.36 11.52 18.82
N VAL A 136 -0.55 10.55 18.88
CA VAL A 136 -1.37 10.15 17.73
C VAL A 136 -2.13 11.36 17.20
N ARG A 137 -2.75 12.15 18.09
CA ARG A 137 -3.46 13.38 17.72
C ARG A 137 -2.56 14.40 17.00
N LYS A 138 -1.36 14.63 17.52
CA LYS A 138 -0.37 15.51 16.86
C LYS A 138 -0.01 15.01 15.47
N ASN A 139 0.25 13.71 15.34
CA ASN A 139 0.61 13.07 14.09
C ASN A 139 -0.55 13.15 13.07
N ALA A 140 -1.78 12.93 13.51
CA ALA A 140 -2.97 13.05 12.68
C ALA A 140 -3.17 14.49 12.14
N ILE A 141 -3.00 15.51 12.99
CA ILE A 141 -3.06 16.91 12.57
C ILE A 141 -1.90 17.25 11.62
N ALA A 142 -0.69 16.78 11.89
CA ALA A 142 0.46 17.00 11.03
C ALA A 142 0.25 16.37 9.65
N TYR A 143 -0.26 15.13 9.61
CA TYR A 143 -0.59 14.44 8.37
C TYR A 143 -1.64 15.21 7.55
N SER A 144 -2.70 15.71 8.16
CA SER A 144 -3.74 16.46 7.46
C SER A 144 -3.26 17.76 6.81
N LYS A 145 -2.16 18.34 7.33
CA LYS A 145 -1.52 19.54 6.75
C LYS A 145 -0.62 19.21 5.55
N LYS A 146 -0.03 18.03 5.54
CA LYS A 146 0.88 17.57 4.48
C LYS A 146 0.65 16.08 4.21
N PRO A 147 -0.46 15.73 3.53
CA PRO A 147 -0.72 14.35 3.18
C PRO A 147 0.38 13.78 2.29
N VAL A 148 0.60 12.47 2.38
CA VAL A 148 1.58 11.77 1.55
C VAL A 148 1.07 11.54 0.12
N TYR A 149 1.97 11.15 -0.77
CA TYR A 149 1.68 10.73 -2.15
C TYR A 149 1.01 11.81 -3.01
N SER A 150 1.40 13.08 -2.77
CA SER A 150 0.90 14.24 -3.52
C SER A 150 -0.62 14.29 -3.61
N LEU A 151 -1.30 13.98 -2.49
CA LEU A 151 -2.76 13.94 -2.44
C LEU A 151 -3.38 15.29 -2.77
N GLU A 152 -2.69 16.40 -2.48
CA GLU A 152 -3.06 17.78 -2.84
C GLU A 152 -3.11 18.04 -4.36
N ARG A 153 -2.44 17.19 -5.15
CA ARG A 153 -2.42 17.27 -6.63
C ARG A 153 -3.37 16.27 -7.27
N PHE A 154 -4.07 15.48 -6.47
CA PHE A 154 -4.96 14.43 -6.94
C PHE A 154 -6.35 14.99 -7.19
N ASN A 155 -6.65 15.39 -8.43
CA ASN A 155 -7.94 16.00 -8.82
C ASN A 155 -8.78 15.11 -9.74
N LYS A 156 -8.20 14.06 -10.33
CA LYS A 156 -8.84 13.17 -11.30
C LYS A 156 -8.31 11.74 -11.12
N LEU A 157 -9.21 10.75 -11.20
CA LEU A 157 -8.83 9.34 -11.22
C LEU A 157 -8.11 9.01 -12.53
N GLU A 158 -6.89 8.53 -12.41
CA GLU A 158 -6.08 8.01 -13.52
C GLU A 158 -5.99 6.47 -13.41
N ASN A 159 -5.53 5.81 -14.45
CA ASN A 159 -5.35 4.35 -14.48
C ASN A 159 -6.63 3.52 -14.23
N VAL A 160 -7.82 4.12 -14.30
CA VAL A 160 -9.11 3.45 -14.04
C VAL A 160 -9.27 2.23 -14.93
N LYS A 161 -9.04 2.39 -16.25
CA LYS A 161 -9.17 1.27 -17.20
C LYS A 161 -8.21 0.13 -16.91
N LEU A 162 -6.97 0.44 -16.52
CA LEU A 162 -5.99 -0.58 -16.15
C LEU A 162 -6.43 -1.32 -14.90
N PHE A 163 -6.96 -0.60 -13.90
CA PHE A 163 -7.49 -1.21 -12.69
C PHE A 163 -8.67 -2.15 -12.98
N GLU A 164 -9.63 -1.70 -13.81
CA GLU A 164 -10.77 -2.53 -14.22
C GLU A 164 -10.32 -3.76 -15.00
N ASN A 165 -9.35 -3.62 -15.90
CA ASN A 165 -8.79 -4.76 -16.65
C ASN A 165 -8.11 -5.75 -15.71
N PHE A 166 -7.37 -5.25 -14.70
CA PHE A 166 -6.74 -6.10 -13.69
C PHE A 166 -7.78 -6.89 -12.88
N ILE A 167 -8.86 -6.25 -12.45
CA ILE A 167 -9.96 -6.94 -11.76
C ILE A 167 -10.57 -8.03 -12.65
N LYS A 168 -10.93 -7.69 -13.90
CA LYS A 168 -11.49 -8.66 -14.86
C LYS A 168 -10.55 -9.83 -15.13
N TYR A 169 -9.25 -9.57 -15.19
CA TYR A 169 -8.25 -10.61 -15.34
C TYR A 169 -8.27 -11.58 -14.16
N LEU A 170 -8.24 -11.09 -12.91
CA LEU A 170 -8.33 -11.92 -11.71
C LEU A 170 -9.61 -12.77 -11.68
N GLU A 171 -10.75 -12.15 -11.99
CA GLU A 171 -12.05 -12.85 -12.07
C GLU A 171 -12.06 -13.94 -13.16
N SER A 172 -11.51 -13.65 -14.34
CA SER A 172 -11.40 -14.62 -15.45
C SER A 172 -10.56 -15.86 -15.10
N ARG A 173 -9.71 -15.71 -14.09
CA ARG A 173 -8.84 -16.78 -13.56
C ARG A 173 -9.41 -17.43 -12.29
N ASN A 174 -10.69 -17.18 -11.98
CA ASN A 174 -11.39 -17.68 -10.79
C ASN A 174 -10.75 -17.23 -9.46
N THR A 175 -10.06 -16.10 -9.44
CA THR A 175 -9.55 -15.49 -8.21
C THR A 175 -10.62 -14.60 -7.60
N LYS A 176 -11.07 -14.92 -6.39
CA LYS A 176 -12.00 -14.06 -5.63
C LYS A 176 -11.30 -12.78 -5.21
N VAL A 177 -11.86 -11.64 -5.57
CA VAL A 177 -11.34 -10.32 -5.19
C VAL A 177 -12.14 -9.75 -4.03
N ILE A 178 -11.45 -9.18 -3.06
CA ILE A 178 -12.03 -8.43 -1.94
C ILE A 178 -11.34 -7.06 -1.91
N PHE A 179 -12.11 -5.98 -1.91
CA PHE A 179 -11.56 -4.65 -1.69
C PHE A 179 -11.50 -4.36 -0.19
N PHE A 180 -10.36 -3.92 0.28
CA PHE A 180 -10.18 -3.38 1.62
C PHE A 180 -9.88 -1.89 1.53
N LEU A 181 -10.76 -1.06 2.09
CA LEU A 181 -10.59 0.38 2.16
C LEU A 181 -10.12 0.74 3.59
N PRO A 182 -8.82 0.96 3.79
CA PRO A 182 -8.29 1.26 5.12
C PRO A 182 -8.82 2.62 5.60
N PRO A 183 -9.42 2.69 6.81
CA PRO A 183 -9.92 3.95 7.34
C PRO A 183 -8.77 4.90 7.69
N TYR A 184 -9.01 6.19 7.48
CA TYR A 184 -8.16 7.23 8.07
C TYR A 184 -8.42 7.37 9.57
N ASN A 185 -7.45 7.92 10.28
CA ASN A 185 -7.69 8.42 11.64
C ASN A 185 -8.82 9.46 11.60
N PRO A 186 -9.77 9.47 12.57
CA PRO A 186 -10.93 10.38 12.56
C PRO A 186 -10.54 11.86 12.42
N ILE A 187 -9.51 12.30 13.14
CA ILE A 187 -9.04 13.70 13.08
C ILE A 187 -8.51 14.02 11.67
N THR A 188 -7.74 13.11 11.10
CA THR A 188 -7.21 13.28 9.73
C THR A 188 -8.32 13.34 8.71
N TYR A 189 -9.27 12.39 8.76
CA TYR A 189 -10.38 12.33 7.83
C TYR A 189 -11.21 13.61 7.86
N ASP A 190 -11.59 14.06 9.06
CA ASP A 190 -12.42 15.26 9.25
C ASP A 190 -11.71 16.53 8.76
N LEU A 191 -10.39 16.64 8.99
CA LEU A 191 -9.62 17.80 8.54
C LEU A 191 -9.39 17.79 7.03
N LEU A 192 -9.14 16.64 6.43
CA LEU A 192 -8.95 16.53 4.98
C LEU A 192 -10.27 16.75 4.23
N THR A 193 -11.35 16.09 4.62
CA THR A 193 -12.62 16.13 3.88
C THR A 193 -13.34 17.48 3.95
N LYS A 194 -12.99 18.35 4.91
CA LYS A 194 -13.42 19.75 4.95
C LYS A 194 -12.80 20.60 3.85
N GLN A 195 -11.64 20.20 3.33
CA GLN A 195 -10.91 20.91 2.29
C GLN A 195 -11.36 20.44 0.90
N SER A 196 -11.61 21.37 0.00
CA SER A 196 -12.15 21.07 -1.35
C SER A 196 -11.21 20.18 -2.17
N GLU A 197 -9.91 20.36 -2.01
CA GLU A 197 -8.86 19.62 -2.73
C GLU A 197 -8.84 18.13 -2.39
N TYR A 198 -9.25 17.72 -1.17
CA TYR A 198 -9.25 16.31 -0.75
C TYR A 198 -10.60 15.61 -0.88
N LYS A 199 -11.61 16.28 -1.45
CA LYS A 199 -12.89 15.61 -1.79
C LYS A 199 -12.75 14.43 -2.75
N ILE A 200 -11.59 14.34 -3.40
CA ILE A 200 -11.24 13.20 -4.26
C ILE A 200 -11.26 11.87 -3.50
N ILE A 201 -10.92 11.84 -2.20
CA ILE A 201 -10.98 10.65 -1.36
C ILE A 201 -12.39 10.02 -1.44
N ASN A 202 -13.43 10.83 -1.23
CA ASN A 202 -14.81 10.38 -1.33
C ASN A 202 -15.23 9.99 -2.77
N LYS A 203 -14.59 10.59 -3.79
CA LYS A 203 -14.84 10.19 -5.19
C LYS A 203 -14.26 8.82 -5.47
N VAL A 204 -13.07 8.52 -4.97
CA VAL A 204 -12.45 7.20 -5.09
C VAL A 204 -13.32 6.14 -4.42
N GLU A 205 -13.78 6.39 -3.19
CA GLU A 205 -14.64 5.44 -2.49
C GLU A 205 -15.94 5.17 -3.24
N ARG A 206 -16.61 6.22 -3.74
CA ARG A 206 -17.82 6.04 -4.57
C ARG A 206 -17.54 5.25 -5.84
N TYR A 207 -16.42 5.50 -6.51
CA TYR A 207 -16.02 4.75 -7.69
C TYR A 207 -15.81 3.27 -7.37
N LEU A 208 -15.10 2.97 -6.28
CA LEU A 208 -14.85 1.58 -5.85
C LEU A 208 -16.14 0.87 -5.44
N ASN A 209 -17.05 1.54 -4.74
CA ASN A 209 -18.37 0.98 -4.41
C ASN A 209 -19.18 0.66 -5.66
N LYS A 210 -19.17 1.56 -6.66
CA LYS A 210 -19.83 1.31 -7.95
C LYS A 210 -19.24 0.08 -8.65
N LEU A 211 -17.93 0.04 -8.81
CA LEU A 211 -17.22 -1.06 -9.46
C LEU A 211 -17.45 -2.39 -8.72
N ALA A 212 -17.43 -2.37 -7.42
CA ALA A 212 -17.66 -3.56 -6.60
C ALA A 212 -19.08 -4.12 -6.80
N ASN A 213 -20.09 -3.24 -6.86
CA ASN A 213 -21.46 -3.66 -7.17
C ASN A 213 -21.59 -4.25 -8.58
N GLU A 214 -20.93 -3.65 -9.59
CA GLU A 214 -20.95 -4.12 -10.98
C GLU A 214 -20.29 -5.51 -11.12
N HIS A 215 -19.30 -5.82 -10.32
CA HIS A 215 -18.52 -7.06 -10.35
C HIS A 215 -18.85 -8.03 -9.20
N ASN A 216 -19.85 -7.73 -8.37
CA ASN A 216 -20.19 -8.53 -7.18
C ASN A 216 -18.98 -8.77 -6.24
N ILE A 217 -18.12 -7.75 -6.09
CA ILE A 217 -16.95 -7.77 -5.23
C ILE A 217 -17.34 -7.34 -3.82
N SER A 218 -16.88 -8.06 -2.80
CA SER A 218 -17.05 -7.64 -1.41
C SER A 218 -16.13 -6.48 -1.07
N ILE A 219 -16.69 -5.43 -0.46
CA ILE A 219 -15.92 -4.34 0.15
C ILE A 219 -15.88 -4.53 1.65
N LYS A 220 -14.69 -4.40 2.20
CA LYS A 220 -14.41 -4.34 3.64
C LYS A 220 -13.77 -3.00 3.98
N GLY A 221 -14.28 -2.34 5.01
CA GLY A 221 -13.81 -1.01 5.42
C GLY A 221 -14.43 0.15 4.67
N SER A 222 -13.93 1.33 4.95
CA SER A 222 -14.30 2.63 4.37
C SER A 222 -13.19 3.61 4.73
N TYR A 223 -12.90 4.57 3.88
CA TYR A 223 -11.97 5.65 4.25
C TYR A 223 -12.53 6.51 5.40
N ASN A 224 -13.87 6.51 5.55
CA ASN A 224 -14.53 7.20 6.65
C ASN A 224 -14.52 6.34 7.93
N PRO A 225 -13.73 6.70 8.94
CA PRO A 225 -13.63 5.95 10.19
C PRO A 225 -14.93 5.93 11.00
N HIS A 226 -15.80 6.94 10.82
CA HIS A 226 -17.05 7.06 11.56
C HIS A 226 -18.05 5.94 11.21
N ASN A 227 -17.93 5.32 10.03
CA ASN A 227 -18.75 4.16 9.65
C ASN A 227 -18.56 2.95 10.56
N TYR A 228 -17.45 2.90 11.30
CA TYR A 228 -17.09 1.83 12.23
C TYR A 228 -16.96 2.33 13.67
N SER A 229 -17.27 3.59 13.95
CA SER A 229 -17.09 4.22 15.26
C SER A 229 -15.65 4.10 15.78
N PHE A 230 -14.66 4.25 14.90
CA PHE A 230 -13.26 4.28 15.31
C PHE A 230 -12.91 5.60 15.98
N GLU A 231 -12.03 5.51 16.96
CA GLU A 231 -11.52 6.64 17.74
C GLU A 231 -10.04 6.89 17.44
N ASN A 232 -9.50 8.02 17.91
CA ASN A 232 -8.09 8.37 17.71
C ASN A 232 -7.12 7.30 18.25
N LYS A 233 -7.44 6.72 19.40
CA LYS A 233 -6.66 5.66 20.06
C LYS A 233 -6.56 4.34 19.26
N ASP A 234 -7.41 4.15 18.25
CA ASP A 234 -7.38 2.96 17.39
C ASP A 234 -6.29 3.06 16.30
N PHE A 235 -5.54 4.17 16.26
CA PHE A 235 -4.53 4.47 15.26
C PHE A 235 -3.17 4.79 15.88
N SER A 236 -2.12 4.57 15.11
CA SER A 236 -0.74 4.97 15.46
C SER A 236 -0.40 6.38 14.97
N ASP A 237 -1.09 6.86 13.95
CA ASP A 237 -0.90 8.18 13.34
C ASP A 237 -2.14 8.62 12.55
N GLY A 238 -1.95 9.45 11.51
CA GLY A 238 -3.05 9.97 10.69
C GLY A 238 -3.74 8.95 9.78
N MET A 239 -3.17 7.74 9.59
CA MET A 239 -3.71 6.78 8.62
C MET A 239 -3.47 5.31 8.96
N HIS A 240 -2.60 4.99 9.89
CA HIS A 240 -2.28 3.61 10.23
C HIS A 240 -3.08 3.15 11.45
N GLY A 241 -4.13 2.36 11.20
CA GLY A 241 -4.90 1.69 12.26
C GLY A 241 -4.12 0.56 12.93
N HIS A 242 -4.37 0.33 14.20
CA HIS A 242 -3.89 -0.86 14.90
C HIS A 242 -4.52 -2.13 14.33
N GLY A 243 -3.97 -3.31 14.67
CA GLY A 243 -4.51 -4.60 14.22
C GLY A 243 -5.98 -4.82 14.60
N SER A 244 -6.44 -4.22 15.70
CA SER A 244 -7.84 -4.21 16.13
C SER A 244 -8.79 -3.56 15.11
N VAL A 245 -8.32 -2.54 14.37
CA VAL A 245 -9.09 -1.89 13.31
C VAL A 245 -9.37 -2.87 12.17
N ALA A 246 -8.33 -3.54 11.68
CA ALA A 246 -8.49 -4.56 10.64
C ALA A 246 -9.39 -5.70 11.14
N LYS A 247 -9.16 -6.19 12.37
CA LYS A 247 -9.98 -7.24 12.97
C LYS A 247 -11.47 -6.88 12.96
N LYS A 248 -11.83 -5.70 13.47
CA LYS A 248 -13.22 -5.21 13.51
C LYS A 248 -13.86 -5.05 12.12
N ILE A 249 -13.08 -4.77 11.08
CA ILE A 249 -13.58 -4.62 9.71
C ILE A 249 -13.84 -5.97 9.05
N PHE A 250 -13.05 -7.00 9.39
CA PHE A 250 -13.15 -8.32 8.75
C PHE A 250 -14.04 -9.32 9.51
N GLU A 251 -14.39 -9.03 10.75
CA GLU A 251 -15.44 -9.73 11.49
C GLU A 251 -16.83 -9.41 10.92
#